data_a82c05aabdfa5ba2bbf21211ca374811
#
_entry.id   a82c05aabdfa5ba2bbf21211ca374811
#
_cell.length_a   1.000
_cell.length_b   1.000
_cell.length_c   1.000
_cell.angle_alpha   90.00
_cell.angle_beta   90.00
_cell.angle_gamma   90.00
#
_symmetry.space_group_name_H-M   'P 1'
#
loop_
_entity.id
_entity.type
_entity.pdbx_description
1 polymer ?
#
loop_
_entity_poly.entity_id
_entity_poly.type
_entity_poly.pdbx_seq_one_letter_code
_entity_poly.pdbx_strand_id
1 'polypeptide(L)'
;MVIPSPLLETKLYIPKPRRGLVTRPRLSERLNRGSESKLTLVSAPAGFGKTTLLAEWLAATPAEKQTAWLSLDPSDNLAASFWPYLIAALQTVVPEIGATALSLLGSPQEPITAVLATLLNELSALPKDVVLVLDDYHVVDAHDIQDGMAFLLEHLPPQIHVVIATRADPALPLARLRGRGELVEIRAADLRFTPDEAADYLNSMMGLDLAARDVALLDGRTEGWIAALQLAALSIQGRADAAGFIAGFAGDDRYIVDYLVEEVLQRQPEHVRLFLLQTSILGRLSGPLCDAVTGYEGGKAMLEALDRGNLFLVPLDDRRRWYRYHQLFADVLRARLLDEQPGWVPDLHLRASDWYEHNGDRSEAIRHAVAAEDFERVADLVELAWPDMRQGHQDSAVLAWLRTLPDELVGRRPVLSVAYAWALLSSGELQDVERRLGDGERWLTATDGVPDEPGAGRPEMVVVDRREFSLLAALIAVYRAVLAQIRGDVAATVRHAGDALNLAPEDEDLLRGAAEALLGLAAWASGDLETAHRIYAAGMARVQRSGSLSDALGAAIALADIRITQGRLRDAIRTYEQALQLSAKHGEPVLRATADMYVGLS
;
A
#
# COMPACT_ATOMS: atom_id res chain seq x y z
N MET A 1 -6.58 1.88 -18.03
CA MET A 1 -5.42 2.49 -17.35
C MET A 1 -5.56 2.17 -15.89
N VAL A 2 -4.83 1.16 -15.39
CA VAL A 2 -4.68 1.03 -13.96
C VAL A 2 -3.87 2.25 -13.58
N ILE A 3 -4.53 3.29 -13.05
CA ILE A 3 -3.83 4.21 -12.17
C ILE A 3 -3.60 3.34 -10.94
N PRO A 4 -2.38 2.86 -10.67
CA PRO A 4 -2.12 2.29 -9.35
C PRO A 4 -2.58 3.37 -8.37
N SER A 5 -3.19 3.00 -7.25
CA SER A 5 -3.36 3.94 -6.13
C SER A 5 -2.08 4.74 -6.06
N PRO A 6 -2.14 6.09 -6.06
CA PRO A 6 -0.92 6.89 -6.15
C PRO A 6 0.03 6.35 -5.09
N LEU A 7 1.12 5.72 -5.57
CA LEU A 7 2.11 5.15 -4.68
C LEU A 7 2.63 6.29 -3.82
N LEU A 8 2.70 6.07 -2.53
CA LEU A 8 3.19 7.08 -1.59
C LEU A 8 4.70 7.21 -1.84
N GLU A 9 5.11 8.16 -2.67
CA GLU A 9 6.53 8.37 -3.03
C GLU A 9 7.45 8.52 -1.81
N THR A 10 6.90 9.03 -0.70
CA THR A 10 7.67 9.16 0.55
C THR A 10 8.13 7.83 1.13
N LYS A 11 7.52 6.70 0.77
CA LYS A 11 8.02 5.37 1.13
C LYS A 11 9.29 4.97 0.37
N LEU A 12 9.53 5.60 -0.77
CA LEU A 12 10.63 5.29 -1.67
C LEU A 12 11.87 6.18 -1.42
N TYR A 13 11.79 7.12 -0.49
CA TYR A 13 12.89 8.01 -0.19
C TYR A 13 13.83 7.42 0.85
N ILE A 14 15.13 7.47 0.55
CA ILE A 14 16.15 7.16 1.55
C ILE A 14 16.07 8.24 2.65
N PRO A 15 15.90 7.87 3.93
CA PRO A 15 15.88 8.83 5.02
C PRO A 15 17.21 9.59 5.06
N LYS A 16 17.15 10.91 5.18
CA LYS A 16 18.38 11.71 5.32
C LYS A 16 19.07 11.41 6.64
N PRO A 17 20.39 11.20 6.65
CA PRO A 17 21.15 11.13 7.88
C PRO A 17 20.94 12.40 8.71
N ARG A 18 20.68 12.26 9.99
CA ARG A 18 20.59 13.40 10.91
C ARG A 18 21.96 14.08 11.02
N ARG A 19 21.98 15.38 11.18
CA ARG A 19 23.22 16.09 11.56
C ARG A 19 23.62 15.66 12.97
N GLY A 20 24.89 15.31 13.17
CA GLY A 20 25.37 14.92 14.49
C GLY A 20 25.13 13.46 14.84
N LEU A 21 25.35 12.55 13.91
CA LEU A 21 25.36 11.11 14.18
C LEU A 21 26.74 10.66 14.69
N VAL A 22 26.73 9.72 15.62
CA VAL A 22 27.95 9.00 16.00
C VAL A 22 28.28 8.01 14.89
N THR A 23 29.42 8.17 14.27
CA THR A 23 29.89 7.26 13.21
C THR A 23 30.22 5.89 13.80
N ARG A 24 29.81 4.84 13.09
CA ARG A 24 29.98 3.44 13.53
C ARG A 24 30.72 2.61 12.48
N PRO A 25 32.03 2.83 12.30
CA PRO A 25 32.82 2.21 11.23
C PRO A 25 32.72 0.69 11.20
N ARG A 26 32.70 0.04 12.37
CA ARG A 26 32.57 -1.42 12.50
C ARG A 26 31.31 -1.99 11.85
N LEU A 27 30.20 -1.23 11.86
CA LEU A 27 28.95 -1.64 11.24
C LEU A 27 28.93 -1.31 9.75
N SER A 28 29.47 -0.15 9.37
CA SER A 28 29.60 0.24 7.97
C SER A 28 30.48 -0.73 7.19
N GLU A 29 31.60 -1.19 7.77
CA GLU A 29 32.46 -2.23 7.20
C GLU A 29 31.74 -3.55 7.04
N ARG A 30 30.88 -3.91 8.00
CA ARG A 30 30.10 -5.15 7.94
C ARG A 30 29.02 -5.08 6.87
N LEU A 31 28.36 -3.93 6.71
CA LEU A 31 27.41 -3.67 5.63
C LEU A 31 28.10 -3.69 4.26
N ASN A 32 29.29 -3.11 4.13
CA ASN A 32 30.08 -3.14 2.90
C ASN A 32 30.43 -4.58 2.49
N ARG A 33 30.90 -5.40 3.45
CA ARG A 33 31.12 -6.84 3.18
C ARG A 33 29.82 -7.58 2.83
N GLY A 34 28.72 -7.18 3.45
CA GLY A 34 27.40 -7.73 3.18
C GLY A 34 26.93 -7.49 1.76
N SER A 35 27.33 -6.40 1.14
CA SER A 35 26.91 -6.07 -0.22
C SER A 35 27.44 -7.01 -1.31
N GLU A 36 28.29 -7.96 -0.97
CA GLU A 36 28.76 -9.05 -1.84
C GLU A 36 27.94 -10.35 -1.66
N SER A 37 27.01 -10.39 -0.69
CA SER A 37 26.12 -11.52 -0.43
C SER A 37 24.71 -11.23 -0.94
N LYS A 38 23.82 -12.25 -0.98
CA LYS A 38 22.44 -12.06 -1.45
C LYS A 38 21.61 -11.20 -0.49
N LEU A 39 21.76 -11.45 0.81
CA LEU A 39 20.95 -10.83 1.84
C LEU A 39 21.81 -10.28 2.98
N THR A 40 21.56 -9.03 3.35
CA THR A 40 21.93 -8.50 4.67
C THR A 40 20.68 -8.34 5.52
N LEU A 41 20.64 -9.01 6.65
CA LEU A 41 19.56 -8.92 7.63
C LEU A 41 20.00 -8.06 8.82
N VAL A 42 19.31 -6.94 9.03
CA VAL A 42 19.47 -6.08 10.22
C VAL A 42 18.27 -6.32 11.13
N SER A 43 18.43 -7.22 12.09
CA SER A 43 17.32 -7.66 12.97
C SER A 43 17.58 -7.23 14.40
N ALA A 44 16.74 -6.32 14.90
CA ALA A 44 16.78 -5.83 16.29
C ALA A 44 15.45 -5.19 16.67
N PRO A 45 15.13 -5.12 17.98
CA PRO A 45 13.94 -4.42 18.48
C PRO A 45 13.86 -2.96 18.01
N ALA A 46 12.74 -2.31 18.32
CA ALA A 46 12.56 -0.88 18.04
C ALA A 46 13.63 -0.04 18.75
N GLY A 47 14.01 1.08 18.12
CA GLY A 47 14.95 2.04 18.74
C GLY A 47 16.43 1.65 18.73
N PHE A 48 16.84 0.59 18.04
CA PHE A 48 18.24 0.20 17.88
C PHE A 48 18.98 0.94 16.77
N GLY A 49 18.34 1.91 16.11
CA GLY A 49 18.97 2.72 15.07
C GLY A 49 19.18 2.01 13.73
N LYS A 50 18.39 0.96 13.41
CA LYS A 50 18.48 0.21 12.15
C LYS A 50 18.40 1.12 10.92
N THR A 51 17.32 1.87 10.79
CA THR A 51 17.10 2.82 9.70
C THR A 51 18.19 3.88 9.62
N THR A 52 18.62 4.40 10.79
CA THR A 52 19.69 5.40 10.87
C THR A 52 21.01 4.86 10.37
N LEU A 53 21.40 3.65 10.79
CA LEU A 53 22.60 2.98 10.33
C LEU A 53 22.59 2.76 8.82
N LEU A 54 21.47 2.29 8.27
CA LEU A 54 21.35 2.06 6.83
C LEU A 54 21.41 3.38 6.05
N ALA A 55 20.73 4.43 6.51
CA ALA A 55 20.79 5.74 5.88
C ALA A 55 22.18 6.35 5.90
N GLU A 56 22.92 6.21 7.01
CA GLU A 56 24.32 6.66 7.14
C GLU A 56 25.24 5.88 6.19
N TRP A 57 25.12 4.54 6.20
CA TRP A 57 25.90 3.68 5.31
C TRP A 57 25.67 4.01 3.84
N LEU A 58 24.43 4.20 3.42
CA LEU A 58 24.09 4.54 2.04
C LEU A 58 24.60 5.94 1.64
N ALA A 59 24.56 6.90 2.55
CA ALA A 59 25.10 8.24 2.29
C ALA A 59 26.63 8.24 2.11
N ALA A 60 27.33 7.26 2.69
CA ALA A 60 28.77 7.06 2.55
C ALA A 60 29.15 6.10 1.40
N THR A 61 28.16 5.43 0.78
CA THR A 61 28.40 4.47 -0.31
C THR A 61 28.77 5.21 -1.60
N PRO A 62 29.79 4.74 -2.36
CA PRO A 62 30.17 5.36 -3.62
C PRO A 62 29.00 5.41 -4.62
N ALA A 63 28.95 6.47 -5.43
CA ALA A 63 27.90 6.71 -6.44
C ALA A 63 27.79 5.65 -7.54
N GLU A 64 28.69 4.68 -7.55
CA GLU A 64 28.72 3.56 -8.51
C GLU A 64 27.63 2.52 -8.21
N LYS A 65 27.20 2.36 -6.94
CA LYS A 65 26.11 1.46 -6.54
C LYS A 65 24.78 2.20 -6.53
N GLN A 66 23.82 1.64 -7.23
CA GLN A 66 22.45 2.16 -7.24
C GLN A 66 21.68 1.64 -6.02
N THR A 67 20.92 2.49 -5.35
CA THR A 67 20.18 2.11 -4.16
C THR A 67 18.71 2.40 -4.30
N ALA A 68 17.89 1.35 -4.19
CA ALA A 68 16.45 1.40 -4.09
C ALA A 68 16.03 1.25 -2.63
N TRP A 69 15.11 2.09 -2.16
CA TRP A 69 14.61 2.08 -0.78
C TRP A 69 13.11 1.91 -0.73
N LEU A 70 12.64 1.07 0.18
CA LEU A 70 11.23 0.91 0.48
C LEU A 70 11.02 0.87 2.00
N SER A 71 10.33 1.87 2.54
CA SER A 71 9.82 1.86 3.92
C SER A 71 8.44 1.22 3.94
N LEU A 72 8.32 0.11 4.67
CA LEU A 72 7.09 -0.67 4.76
C LEU A 72 6.22 -0.23 5.93
N ASP A 73 4.92 -0.33 5.77
CA ASP A 73 3.92 -0.14 6.82
C ASP A 73 2.86 -1.26 6.79
N PRO A 74 1.94 -1.33 7.77
CA PRO A 74 0.94 -2.40 7.84
C PRO A 74 0.05 -2.53 6.60
N SER A 75 -0.13 -1.48 5.80
CA SER A 75 -0.90 -1.55 4.55
C SER A 75 -0.20 -2.36 3.46
N ASP A 76 1.11 -2.58 3.59
CA ASP A 76 1.92 -3.37 2.67
C ASP A 76 1.88 -4.88 2.98
N ASN A 77 1.15 -5.29 4.01
CA ASN A 77 0.90 -6.70 4.31
C ASN A 77 -0.13 -7.36 3.38
N LEU A 78 -0.28 -6.82 2.19
CA LEU A 78 -1.09 -7.34 1.10
C LEU A 78 -0.21 -7.47 -0.15
N ALA A 79 -0.22 -8.63 -0.79
CA ALA A 79 0.59 -8.86 -2.00
C ALA A 79 0.30 -7.83 -3.11
N ALA A 80 -0.95 -7.38 -3.21
CA ALA A 80 -1.38 -6.36 -4.16
C ALA A 80 -0.77 -4.96 -3.88
N SER A 81 -0.31 -4.69 -2.66
CA SER A 81 0.41 -3.47 -2.27
C SER A 81 1.92 -3.69 -2.30
N PHE A 82 2.39 -4.75 -1.68
CA PHE A 82 3.81 -5.03 -1.47
C PHE A 82 4.62 -5.09 -2.77
N TRP A 83 4.19 -5.92 -3.73
CA TRP A 83 4.95 -6.12 -4.97
C TRP A 83 5.02 -4.88 -5.86
N PRO A 84 3.92 -4.12 -6.07
CA PRO A 84 4.01 -2.84 -6.77
C PRO A 84 4.96 -1.85 -6.13
N TYR A 85 4.96 -1.72 -4.78
CA TYR A 85 5.90 -0.85 -4.08
C TYR A 85 7.35 -1.33 -4.21
N LEU A 86 7.61 -2.64 -4.13
CA LEU A 86 8.95 -3.20 -4.31
C LEU A 86 9.48 -2.89 -5.72
N ILE A 87 8.65 -3.09 -6.74
CA ILE A 87 9.02 -2.76 -8.13
C ILE A 87 9.20 -1.24 -8.29
N ALA A 88 8.31 -0.42 -7.72
CA ALA A 88 8.45 1.04 -7.76
C ALA A 88 9.73 1.52 -7.09
N ALA A 89 10.16 0.89 -5.98
CA ALA A 89 11.44 1.18 -5.37
C ALA A 89 12.61 0.91 -6.33
N LEU A 90 12.60 -0.22 -7.03
CA LEU A 90 13.60 -0.53 -8.06
C LEU A 90 13.57 0.48 -9.22
N GLN A 91 12.38 0.95 -9.61
CA GLN A 91 12.21 1.95 -10.67
C GLN A 91 12.77 3.33 -10.31
N THR A 92 12.98 3.66 -9.02
CA THR A 92 13.66 4.91 -8.64
C THR A 92 15.09 4.97 -9.15
N VAL A 93 15.72 3.82 -9.39
CA VAL A 93 17.11 3.71 -9.85
C VAL A 93 17.24 3.15 -11.27
N VAL A 94 16.30 2.33 -11.70
CA VAL A 94 16.22 1.77 -13.05
C VAL A 94 14.79 1.94 -13.57
N PRO A 95 14.46 3.05 -14.23
CA PRO A 95 13.07 3.45 -14.53
C PRO A 95 12.22 2.42 -15.28
N GLU A 96 12.83 1.58 -16.11
CA GLU A 96 12.10 0.60 -16.93
C GLU A 96 12.01 -0.80 -16.30
N ILE A 97 12.63 -1.02 -15.13
CA ILE A 97 12.65 -2.34 -14.49
C ILE A 97 11.28 -2.75 -13.97
N GLY A 98 10.95 -4.02 -14.05
CA GLY A 98 9.72 -4.57 -13.50
C GLY A 98 8.45 -4.16 -14.27
N ALA A 99 8.63 -3.51 -15.41
CA ALA A 99 7.52 -3.06 -16.23
C ALA A 99 6.62 -4.24 -16.66
N THR A 100 7.18 -5.34 -17.13
CA THR A 100 6.45 -6.54 -17.50
C THR A 100 5.86 -7.25 -16.27
N ALA A 101 6.63 -7.31 -15.19
CA ALA A 101 6.19 -7.92 -13.93
C ALA A 101 4.96 -7.21 -13.33
N LEU A 102 4.93 -5.86 -13.35
CA LEU A 102 3.77 -5.08 -12.91
C LEU A 102 2.49 -5.40 -13.70
N SER A 103 2.62 -5.65 -15.01
CA SER A 103 1.47 -6.01 -15.82
C SER A 103 0.90 -7.37 -15.47
N LEU A 104 1.77 -8.32 -15.14
CA LEU A 104 1.37 -9.65 -14.71
C LEU A 104 0.69 -9.62 -13.32
N LEU A 105 1.09 -8.72 -12.42
CA LEU A 105 0.44 -8.54 -11.12
C LEU A 105 -1.04 -8.15 -11.22
N GLY A 106 -1.44 -7.44 -12.28
CA GLY A 106 -2.82 -7.05 -12.53
C GLY A 106 -3.74 -8.23 -12.89
N SER A 107 -3.23 -9.46 -13.00
CA SER A 107 -3.99 -10.63 -13.38
C SER A 107 -4.16 -11.62 -12.22
N PRO A 108 -5.41 -11.87 -11.81
CA PRO A 108 -5.71 -12.84 -10.76
C PRO A 108 -5.32 -14.30 -11.09
N GLN A 109 -5.03 -14.60 -12.35
CA GLN A 109 -4.76 -15.97 -12.81
C GLN A 109 -3.27 -16.32 -12.85
N GLU A 110 -2.39 -15.33 -12.76
CA GLU A 110 -0.94 -15.57 -12.82
C GLU A 110 -0.38 -15.86 -11.42
N PRO A 111 0.35 -16.96 -11.23
CA PRO A 111 1.01 -17.23 -9.98
C PRO A 111 2.11 -16.20 -9.73
N ILE A 112 2.26 -15.76 -8.50
CA ILE A 112 3.30 -14.78 -8.12
C ILE A 112 4.71 -15.20 -8.56
N THR A 113 4.98 -16.51 -8.62
CA THR A 113 6.26 -17.04 -9.09
C THR A 113 6.56 -16.69 -10.55
N ALA A 114 5.54 -16.59 -11.42
CA ALA A 114 5.73 -16.18 -12.82
C ALA A 114 6.08 -14.67 -12.89
N VAL A 115 5.42 -13.86 -12.09
CA VAL A 115 5.72 -12.42 -11.94
C VAL A 115 7.16 -12.22 -11.48
N LEU A 116 7.56 -12.93 -10.42
CA LEU A 116 8.90 -12.83 -9.86
C LEU A 116 9.97 -13.39 -10.80
N ALA A 117 9.70 -14.47 -11.53
CA ALA A 117 10.61 -14.99 -12.55
C ALA A 117 10.87 -13.94 -13.65
N THR A 118 9.81 -13.24 -14.08
CA THR A 118 9.94 -12.15 -15.05
C THR A 118 10.80 -11.01 -14.49
N LEU A 119 10.53 -10.56 -13.27
CA LEU A 119 11.33 -9.53 -12.60
C LEU A 119 12.80 -9.96 -12.45
N LEU A 120 13.07 -11.20 -12.03
CA LEU A 120 14.42 -11.73 -11.86
C LEU A 120 15.20 -11.78 -13.19
N ASN A 121 14.53 -12.12 -14.28
CA ASN A 121 15.14 -12.10 -15.62
C ASN A 121 15.53 -10.67 -16.03
N GLU A 122 14.67 -9.69 -15.77
CA GLU A 122 14.99 -8.28 -16.03
C GLU A 122 16.14 -7.79 -15.14
N LEU A 123 16.14 -8.15 -13.86
CA LEU A 123 17.21 -7.81 -12.90
C LEU A 123 18.55 -8.44 -13.29
N SER A 124 18.56 -9.64 -13.86
CA SER A 124 19.78 -10.33 -14.28
C SER A 124 20.50 -9.64 -15.47
N ALA A 125 19.76 -8.82 -16.22
CA ALA A 125 20.29 -8.08 -17.36
C ALA A 125 20.90 -6.72 -16.97
N LEU A 126 20.84 -6.33 -15.69
CA LEU A 126 21.35 -5.03 -15.24
C LEU A 126 22.88 -4.94 -15.34
N PRO A 127 23.41 -3.82 -15.87
CA PRO A 127 24.85 -3.61 -16.01
C PRO A 127 25.54 -3.13 -14.72
N LYS A 128 24.77 -2.77 -13.70
CA LYS A 128 25.27 -2.23 -12.43
C LYS A 128 24.63 -2.94 -11.25
N ASP A 129 25.36 -2.97 -10.14
CA ASP A 129 24.84 -3.52 -8.89
C ASP A 129 23.78 -2.61 -8.29
N VAL A 130 22.71 -3.24 -7.80
CA VAL A 130 21.60 -2.56 -7.13
C VAL A 130 21.46 -3.10 -5.71
N VAL A 131 21.40 -2.20 -4.75
CA VAL A 131 21.06 -2.50 -3.36
C VAL A 131 19.59 -2.16 -3.14
N LEU A 132 18.77 -3.17 -2.84
CA LEU A 132 17.37 -3.00 -2.47
C LEU A 132 17.23 -3.05 -0.95
N VAL A 133 16.82 -1.95 -0.34
CA VAL A 133 16.57 -1.88 1.10
C VAL A 133 15.07 -1.95 1.39
N LEU A 134 14.69 -2.91 2.23
CA LEU A 134 13.35 -3.07 2.77
C LEU A 134 13.39 -2.73 4.26
N ASP A 135 12.94 -1.52 4.61
CA ASP A 135 12.92 -1.05 5.99
C ASP A 135 11.57 -1.36 6.65
N ASP A 136 11.61 -1.66 7.95
CA ASP A 136 10.45 -2.08 8.75
C ASP A 136 9.73 -3.34 8.22
N TYR A 137 10.47 -4.30 7.67
CA TYR A 137 9.93 -5.55 7.08
C TYR A 137 9.09 -6.39 8.06
N HIS A 138 9.19 -6.15 9.36
CA HIS A 138 8.42 -6.85 10.39
C HIS A 138 6.90 -6.64 10.30
N VAL A 139 6.42 -5.70 9.50
CA VAL A 139 4.99 -5.46 9.26
C VAL A 139 4.41 -6.41 8.22
N VAL A 140 5.29 -7.17 7.53
CA VAL A 140 4.91 -8.14 6.49
C VAL A 140 4.94 -9.54 7.09
N ASP A 141 3.77 -10.09 7.38
CA ASP A 141 3.59 -11.46 7.90
C ASP A 141 2.73 -12.35 6.97
N ALA A 142 2.16 -11.80 5.91
CA ALA A 142 1.36 -12.53 4.94
C ALA A 142 2.19 -13.65 4.27
N HIS A 143 1.66 -14.88 4.31
CA HIS A 143 2.35 -16.08 3.85
C HIS A 143 2.74 -16.03 2.37
N ASP A 144 1.87 -15.51 1.53
CA ASP A 144 2.08 -15.36 0.09
C ASP A 144 3.23 -14.39 -0.24
N ILE A 145 3.39 -13.33 0.56
CA ILE A 145 4.52 -12.41 0.42
C ILE A 145 5.81 -13.07 0.91
N GLN A 146 5.77 -13.78 2.04
CA GLN A 146 6.95 -14.48 2.58
C GLN A 146 7.44 -15.57 1.62
N ASP A 147 6.54 -16.34 1.03
CA ASP A 147 6.85 -17.36 0.02
C ASP A 147 7.44 -16.73 -1.25
N GLY A 148 6.85 -15.62 -1.73
CA GLY A 148 7.35 -14.86 -2.85
C GLY A 148 8.75 -14.29 -2.60
N MET A 149 8.99 -13.73 -1.42
CA MET A 149 10.32 -13.23 -1.03
C MET A 149 11.35 -14.36 -0.89
N ALA A 150 10.95 -15.52 -0.36
CA ALA A 150 11.83 -16.69 -0.32
C ALA A 150 12.22 -17.15 -1.73
N PHE A 151 11.26 -17.18 -2.66
CA PHE A 151 11.53 -17.48 -4.07
C PHE A 151 12.47 -16.45 -4.71
N LEU A 152 12.22 -15.16 -4.47
CA LEU A 152 13.06 -14.07 -4.99
C LEU A 152 14.51 -14.21 -4.49
N LEU A 153 14.72 -14.42 -3.19
CA LEU A 153 16.05 -14.58 -2.60
C LEU A 153 16.78 -15.83 -3.09
N GLU A 154 16.05 -16.93 -3.32
CA GLU A 154 16.66 -18.15 -3.85
C GLU A 154 17.24 -17.96 -5.26
N HIS A 155 16.53 -17.22 -6.11
CA HIS A 155 16.88 -17.00 -7.51
C HIS A 155 17.52 -15.63 -7.78
N LEU A 156 17.90 -14.90 -6.73
CA LEU A 156 18.43 -13.53 -6.84
C LEU A 156 19.73 -13.53 -7.68
N PRO A 157 19.82 -12.69 -8.75
CA PRO A 157 21.03 -12.58 -9.54
C PRO A 157 22.14 -11.84 -8.77
N PRO A 158 23.42 -12.07 -9.11
CA PRO A 158 24.55 -11.55 -8.34
C PRO A 158 24.66 -10.03 -8.32
N GLN A 159 24.01 -9.32 -9.25
CA GLN A 159 23.99 -7.85 -9.29
C GLN A 159 23.07 -7.24 -8.25
N ILE A 160 22.21 -8.05 -7.62
CA ILE A 160 21.21 -7.55 -6.68
C ILE A 160 21.57 -7.97 -5.26
N HIS A 161 21.64 -7.00 -4.39
CA HIS A 161 21.80 -7.20 -2.96
C HIS A 161 20.56 -6.71 -2.22
N VAL A 162 19.95 -7.58 -1.41
CA VAL A 162 18.78 -7.22 -0.59
C VAL A 162 19.24 -6.93 0.83
N VAL A 163 18.78 -5.81 1.38
CA VAL A 163 18.97 -5.45 2.79
C VAL A 163 17.60 -5.39 3.45
N ILE A 164 17.39 -6.19 4.48
CA ILE A 164 16.14 -6.21 5.25
C ILE A 164 16.40 -5.67 6.65
N ALA A 165 15.72 -4.57 7.01
CA ALA A 165 15.65 -4.12 8.39
C ALA A 165 14.33 -4.56 9.02
N THR A 166 14.40 -5.22 10.16
CA THR A 166 13.25 -5.85 10.80
C THR A 166 13.36 -5.83 12.32
N ARG A 167 12.23 -6.01 13.03
CA ARG A 167 12.23 -6.15 14.51
C ARG A 167 12.37 -7.59 14.97
N ALA A 168 11.94 -8.54 14.16
CA ALA A 168 12.02 -9.97 14.44
C ALA A 168 12.51 -10.70 13.19
N ASP A 169 12.97 -11.91 13.32
CA ASP A 169 13.38 -12.70 12.17
C ASP A 169 12.18 -12.99 11.27
N PRO A 170 12.26 -12.63 9.98
CA PRO A 170 11.21 -12.93 9.04
C PRO A 170 11.13 -14.42 8.74
N ALA A 171 9.98 -14.90 8.28
CA ALA A 171 9.75 -16.29 7.87
C ALA A 171 10.43 -16.62 6.53
N LEU A 172 11.70 -16.23 6.39
CA LEU A 172 12.54 -16.45 5.21
C LEU A 172 13.51 -17.62 5.46
N PRO A 173 14.08 -18.26 4.42
CA PRO A 173 14.96 -19.41 4.57
C PRO A 173 16.36 -19.03 5.08
N LEU A 174 16.45 -18.28 6.20
CA LEU A 174 17.69 -17.71 6.74
C LEU A 174 18.73 -18.77 7.04
N ALA A 175 18.33 -19.94 7.58
CA ALA A 175 19.26 -21.04 7.88
C ALA A 175 19.95 -21.57 6.62
N ARG A 176 19.22 -21.65 5.51
CA ARG A 176 19.75 -22.10 4.22
C ARG A 176 20.71 -21.08 3.62
N LEU A 177 20.34 -19.79 3.66
CA LEU A 177 21.22 -18.68 3.19
C LEU A 177 22.50 -18.62 4.04
N ARG A 178 22.38 -18.79 5.35
CA ARG A 178 23.54 -18.82 6.26
C ARG A 178 24.46 -20.01 5.94
N GLY A 179 23.91 -21.19 5.70
CA GLY A 179 24.69 -22.38 5.34
C GLY A 179 25.43 -22.27 4.02
N ARG A 180 24.96 -21.40 3.10
CA ARG A 180 25.59 -21.10 1.81
C ARG A 180 26.55 -19.92 1.84
N GLY A 181 26.67 -19.20 2.96
CA GLY A 181 27.46 -17.96 3.03
C GLY A 181 26.81 -16.77 2.29
N GLU A 182 25.52 -16.85 1.99
CA GLU A 182 24.77 -15.86 1.22
C GLU A 182 24.04 -14.85 2.12
N LEU A 183 24.25 -14.91 3.45
CA LEU A 183 23.61 -14.07 4.46
C LEU A 183 24.65 -13.37 5.35
N VAL A 184 24.53 -12.04 5.45
CA VAL A 184 25.18 -11.25 6.49
C VAL A 184 24.12 -10.81 7.50
N GLU A 185 24.43 -10.98 8.79
CA GLU A 185 23.50 -10.65 9.87
C GLU A 185 24.08 -9.54 10.75
N ILE A 186 23.27 -8.53 11.03
CA ILE A 186 23.52 -7.51 12.05
C ILE A 186 22.38 -7.63 13.05
N ARG A 187 22.73 -8.02 14.27
CA ARG A 187 21.79 -8.32 15.34
C ARG A 187 21.75 -7.21 16.39
N ALA A 188 20.78 -7.27 17.31
CA ALA A 188 20.66 -6.32 18.41
C ALA A 188 21.97 -6.11 19.18
N ALA A 189 22.69 -7.19 19.45
CA ALA A 189 23.99 -7.13 20.14
C ALA A 189 25.04 -6.31 19.35
N ASP A 190 25.02 -6.40 18.02
CA ASP A 190 25.92 -5.63 17.16
C ASP A 190 25.52 -4.16 17.10
N LEU A 191 24.21 -3.87 17.20
CA LEU A 191 23.65 -2.51 17.12
C LEU A 191 23.75 -1.74 18.44
N ARG A 192 24.05 -2.41 19.56
CA ARG A 192 24.31 -1.71 20.82
C ARG A 192 25.44 -0.70 20.65
N PHE A 193 25.28 0.44 21.24
CA PHE A 193 26.37 1.42 21.33
C PHE A 193 27.45 0.87 22.24
N THR A 194 28.70 1.06 21.85
CA THR A 194 29.83 0.85 22.75
C THR A 194 29.89 1.99 23.77
N PRO A 195 30.58 1.83 24.91
CA PRO A 195 30.74 2.91 25.87
C PRO A 195 31.31 4.20 25.25
N ASP A 196 32.21 4.09 24.26
CA ASP A 196 32.76 5.23 23.55
C ASP A 196 31.71 5.88 22.64
N GLU A 197 30.95 5.08 21.88
CA GLU A 197 29.84 5.55 21.05
C GLU A 197 28.76 6.23 21.92
N ALA A 198 28.48 5.70 23.11
CA ALA A 198 27.54 6.28 24.07
C ALA A 198 28.05 7.61 24.64
N ALA A 199 29.35 7.70 24.98
CA ALA A 199 30.00 8.92 25.46
C ALA A 199 29.94 10.01 24.39
N ASP A 200 30.31 9.68 23.16
CA ASP A 200 30.22 10.59 22.02
C ASP A 200 28.80 11.09 21.80
N TYR A 201 27.82 10.19 21.88
CA TYR A 201 26.43 10.56 21.72
C TYR A 201 25.96 11.52 22.81
N LEU A 202 26.18 11.16 24.08
CA LEU A 202 25.69 11.94 25.22
C LEU A 202 26.37 13.29 25.35
N ASN A 203 27.70 13.33 25.19
CA ASN A 203 28.48 14.53 25.41
C ASN A 203 28.66 15.38 24.15
N SER A 204 29.13 14.78 23.04
CA SER A 204 29.41 15.54 21.82
C SER A 204 28.14 15.91 21.06
N MET A 205 27.15 15.02 20.98
CA MET A 205 25.92 15.24 20.20
C MET A 205 24.82 15.90 21.01
N MET A 206 24.59 15.44 22.25
CA MET A 206 23.52 15.94 23.12
C MET A 206 23.98 17.10 24.03
N GLY A 207 25.28 17.35 24.13
CA GLY A 207 25.87 18.47 24.86
C GLY A 207 25.71 18.39 26.38
N LEU A 208 25.72 17.17 26.96
CA LEU A 208 25.40 16.95 28.37
C LEU A 208 26.61 17.13 29.31
N ASP A 209 27.82 17.00 28.82
CA ASP A 209 29.07 17.09 29.59
C ASP A 209 29.10 16.14 30.82
N LEU A 210 28.68 14.90 30.61
CA LEU A 210 28.60 13.86 31.65
C LEU A 210 30.00 13.31 31.97
N ALA A 211 30.25 13.07 33.27
CA ALA A 211 31.44 12.35 33.69
C ALA A 211 31.43 10.90 33.15
N ALA A 212 32.62 10.34 32.92
CA ALA A 212 32.75 8.96 32.41
C ALA A 212 32.03 7.91 33.28
N ARG A 213 31.94 8.14 34.60
CA ARG A 213 31.20 7.31 35.51
C ARG A 213 29.69 7.33 35.21
N ASP A 214 29.13 8.50 34.92
CA ASP A 214 27.71 8.69 34.67
C ASP A 214 27.31 8.12 33.29
N VAL A 215 28.16 8.28 32.28
CA VAL A 215 28.03 7.62 30.99
C VAL A 215 28.02 6.10 31.14
N ALA A 216 28.97 5.54 31.92
CA ALA A 216 29.05 4.11 32.18
C ALA A 216 27.81 3.58 32.92
N LEU A 217 27.24 4.36 33.84
CA LEU A 217 26.00 4.01 34.53
C LEU A 217 24.81 3.99 33.56
N LEU A 218 24.68 4.97 32.69
CA LEU A 218 23.63 5.02 31.66
C LEU A 218 23.80 3.89 30.65
N ASP A 219 25.00 3.69 30.15
CA ASP A 219 25.31 2.61 29.21
C ASP A 219 24.99 1.24 29.81
N GLY A 220 25.42 1.00 31.06
CA GLY A 220 25.13 -0.25 31.77
C GLY A 220 23.63 -0.51 31.98
N ARG A 221 22.80 0.53 32.08
CA ARG A 221 21.33 0.43 32.28
C ARG A 221 20.55 0.37 30.99
N THR A 222 21.02 1.08 29.97
CA THR A 222 20.40 1.05 28.64
C THR A 222 20.95 -0.08 27.78
N GLU A 223 22.01 -0.75 28.23
CA GLU A 223 22.73 -1.77 27.50
C GLU A 223 23.12 -1.32 26.08
N GLY A 224 23.49 -0.05 25.93
CA GLY A 224 23.82 0.55 24.65
C GLY A 224 22.62 0.71 23.70
N TRP A 225 21.40 0.65 24.22
CA TRP A 225 20.20 0.90 23.40
C TRP A 225 20.07 2.40 23.15
N ILE A 226 20.32 2.80 21.92
CA ILE A 226 20.39 4.23 21.53
C ILE A 226 19.10 5.00 21.81
N ALA A 227 17.92 4.37 21.65
CA ALA A 227 16.67 5.05 21.97
C ALA A 227 16.58 5.36 23.47
N ALA A 228 16.95 4.42 24.33
CA ALA A 228 16.98 4.66 25.77
C ALA A 228 18.04 5.71 26.16
N LEU A 229 19.22 5.69 25.51
CA LEU A 229 20.25 6.73 25.69
C LEU A 229 19.73 8.11 25.27
N GLN A 230 19.02 8.18 24.13
CA GLN A 230 18.41 9.41 23.65
C GLN A 230 17.35 9.93 24.61
N LEU A 231 16.53 9.03 25.15
CA LEU A 231 15.49 9.35 26.13
C LEU A 231 16.10 9.85 27.44
N ALA A 232 17.08 9.15 27.93
CA ALA A 232 17.82 9.56 29.12
C ALA A 232 18.46 10.94 28.92
N ALA A 233 19.12 11.17 27.76
CA ALA A 233 19.72 12.44 27.43
C ALA A 233 18.72 13.60 27.42
N LEU A 234 17.55 13.42 26.77
CA LEU A 234 16.47 14.42 26.77
C LEU A 234 15.94 14.71 28.17
N SER A 235 15.88 13.71 29.01
CA SER A 235 15.42 13.85 30.38
C SER A 235 16.45 14.52 31.29
N ILE A 236 17.72 14.41 30.99
CA ILE A 236 18.81 15.06 31.71
C ILE A 236 18.95 16.54 31.33
N GLN A 237 18.61 16.89 30.08
CA GLN A 237 18.70 18.27 29.59
C GLN A 237 17.93 19.24 30.49
N GLY A 238 18.66 20.28 30.98
CA GLY A 238 18.07 21.31 31.84
C GLY A 238 17.91 20.93 33.31
N ARG A 239 18.35 19.73 33.75
CA ARG A 239 18.38 19.37 35.19
C ARG A 239 19.63 19.92 35.87
N ALA A 240 19.45 20.42 37.09
CA ALA A 240 20.55 20.82 37.95
C ALA A 240 21.29 19.61 38.56
N ASP A 241 20.62 18.48 38.76
CA ASP A 241 21.17 17.23 39.32
C ASP A 241 21.02 16.09 38.31
N ALA A 242 21.89 16.07 37.33
CA ALA A 242 22.00 14.97 36.37
C ALA A 242 22.48 13.67 37.01
N ALA A 243 23.42 13.76 37.97
CA ALA A 243 23.99 12.59 38.63
C ALA A 243 22.97 11.86 39.52
N GLY A 244 22.17 12.58 40.30
CA GLY A 244 21.08 11.99 41.10
C GLY A 244 20.02 11.32 40.24
N PHE A 245 19.69 11.94 39.10
CA PHE A 245 18.80 11.35 38.12
C PHE A 245 19.36 10.03 37.55
N ILE A 246 20.61 10.04 37.10
CA ILE A 246 21.28 8.87 36.54
C ILE A 246 21.36 7.76 37.61
N ALA A 247 21.62 8.10 38.88
CA ALA A 247 21.65 7.13 39.97
C ALA A 247 20.27 6.46 40.20
N GLY A 248 19.16 7.16 39.98
CA GLY A 248 17.81 6.63 40.07
C GLY A 248 17.29 5.90 38.81
N PHE A 249 18.01 6.00 37.72
CA PHE A 249 17.64 5.37 36.45
C PHE A 249 17.86 3.85 36.51
N ALA A 250 16.86 3.10 36.99
CA ALA A 250 16.91 1.64 37.11
C ALA A 250 15.82 1.04 36.21
N GLY A 251 16.18 0.15 35.28
CA GLY A 251 15.35 -0.23 34.18
C GLY A 251 14.94 -1.68 34.08
N ASP A 252 13.62 -1.93 34.12
CA ASP A 252 12.96 -3.00 33.34
C ASP A 252 12.32 -2.37 32.12
N ASP A 253 12.17 -3.11 31.00
CA ASP A 253 11.55 -2.63 29.74
C ASP A 253 10.23 -1.90 29.95
N ARG A 254 9.47 -2.27 30.97
CA ARG A 254 8.23 -1.64 31.41
C ARG A 254 8.44 -0.23 31.91
N TYR A 255 9.57 0.05 32.55
CA TYR A 255 9.91 1.36 33.08
C TYR A 255 10.33 2.37 32.03
N ILE A 256 10.90 1.91 30.91
CA ILE A 256 11.25 2.80 29.79
C ILE A 256 9.97 3.35 29.17
N VAL A 257 8.95 2.52 29.02
CA VAL A 257 7.63 2.98 28.55
C VAL A 257 6.99 3.91 29.57
N ASP A 258 6.96 3.54 30.83
CA ASP A 258 6.47 4.38 31.94
C ASP A 258 7.31 5.66 32.03
N TYR A 259 8.61 5.54 31.90
CA TYR A 259 9.55 6.65 31.91
C TYR A 259 9.40 7.58 30.69
N LEU A 260 9.22 7.03 29.48
CA LEU A 260 8.90 7.80 28.27
C LEU A 260 7.66 8.66 28.48
N VAL A 261 6.70 8.11 29.18
CA VAL A 261 5.48 8.81 29.49
C VAL A 261 5.69 9.85 30.58
N GLU A 262 6.28 9.47 31.70
CA GLU A 262 6.39 10.33 32.88
C GLU A 262 7.44 11.42 32.70
N GLU A 263 8.59 11.10 32.12
CA GLU A 263 9.73 12.02 32.06
C GLU A 263 9.88 12.73 30.70
N VAL A 264 9.35 12.18 29.62
CA VAL A 264 9.38 12.83 28.30
C VAL A 264 8.04 13.49 28.02
N LEU A 265 6.94 12.74 28.06
CA LEU A 265 5.63 13.25 27.67
C LEU A 265 5.06 14.24 28.69
N GLN A 266 5.16 13.93 30.00
CA GLN A 266 4.65 14.81 31.07
C GLN A 266 5.46 16.09 31.27
N ARG A 267 6.71 16.12 30.80
CA ARG A 267 7.54 17.34 30.84
C ARG A 267 7.25 18.28 29.69
N GLN A 268 6.52 17.82 28.69
CA GLN A 268 6.12 18.73 27.62
C GLN A 268 5.04 19.68 28.16
N PRO A 269 5.04 20.93 27.68
CA PRO A 269 3.92 21.83 27.90
C PRO A 269 2.61 21.14 27.47
N GLU A 270 1.53 21.40 28.17
CA GLU A 270 0.25 20.71 27.96
C GLU A 270 -0.21 20.77 26.50
N HIS A 271 -0.03 21.90 25.82
CA HIS A 271 -0.39 22.03 24.40
C HIS A 271 0.45 21.11 23.48
N VAL A 272 1.74 20.88 23.81
CA VAL A 272 2.60 19.95 23.07
C VAL A 272 2.17 18.52 23.33
N ARG A 273 1.90 18.18 24.60
CA ARG A 273 1.44 16.85 25.00
C ARG A 273 0.13 16.49 24.32
N LEU A 274 -0.85 17.38 24.33
CA LEU A 274 -2.14 17.19 23.65
C LEU A 274 -1.94 17.01 22.14
N PHE A 275 -1.11 17.83 21.51
CA PHE A 275 -0.79 17.69 20.10
C PHE A 275 -0.21 16.31 19.79
N LEU A 276 0.76 15.84 20.57
CA LEU A 276 1.39 14.53 20.40
C LEU A 276 0.37 13.38 20.50
N LEU A 277 -0.50 13.43 21.54
CA LEU A 277 -1.54 12.42 21.74
C LEU A 277 -2.54 12.42 20.58
N GLN A 278 -3.10 13.58 20.23
CA GLN A 278 -4.13 13.69 19.20
C GLN A 278 -3.62 13.29 17.82
N THR A 279 -2.36 13.60 17.49
CA THR A 279 -1.78 13.28 16.18
C THR A 279 -1.14 11.89 16.13
N SER A 280 -1.11 11.16 17.24
CA SER A 280 -0.51 9.80 17.32
C SER A 280 -1.23 8.77 16.45
N ILE A 281 -2.50 8.99 16.13
CA ILE A 281 -3.31 8.13 15.24
C ILE A 281 -2.85 8.18 13.78
N LEU A 282 -2.07 9.19 13.41
CA LEU A 282 -1.63 9.43 12.05
C LEU A 282 -0.38 8.62 11.71
N GLY A 283 -0.39 7.97 10.54
CA GLY A 283 0.80 7.27 10.01
C GLY A 283 1.86 8.26 9.50
N ARG A 284 1.42 9.41 8.99
CA ARG A 284 2.24 10.52 8.51
C ARG A 284 1.64 11.85 8.96
N LEU A 285 2.48 12.84 9.15
CA LEU A 285 2.14 14.12 9.72
C LEU A 285 2.49 15.25 8.74
N SER A 286 1.56 16.16 8.53
CA SER A 286 1.84 17.44 7.87
C SER A 286 1.14 18.55 8.66
N GLY A 287 1.60 19.80 8.52
CA GLY A 287 0.97 20.91 9.23
C GLY A 287 -0.53 20.95 9.04
N PRO A 288 -1.06 21.01 7.79
CA PRO A 288 -2.48 21.07 7.54
C PRO A 288 -3.28 19.85 8.06
N LEU A 289 -2.70 18.63 7.99
CA LEU A 289 -3.36 17.44 8.53
C LEU A 289 -3.43 17.48 10.05
N CYS A 290 -2.34 17.91 10.71
CA CYS A 290 -2.33 18.08 12.16
C CYS A 290 -3.33 19.13 12.61
N ASP A 291 -3.42 20.27 11.89
CA ASP A 291 -4.39 21.32 12.17
C ASP A 291 -5.83 20.77 12.08
N ALA A 292 -6.13 20.00 11.05
CA ALA A 292 -7.44 19.40 10.88
C ALA A 292 -7.80 18.41 12.00
N VAL A 293 -6.86 17.54 12.37
CA VAL A 293 -7.09 16.51 13.40
C VAL A 293 -7.21 17.12 14.79
N THR A 294 -6.33 18.05 15.13
CA THR A 294 -6.34 18.69 16.45
C THR A 294 -7.42 19.76 16.59
N GLY A 295 -7.84 20.37 15.47
CA GLY A 295 -8.75 21.51 15.46
C GLY A 295 -8.09 22.85 15.80
N TYR A 296 -6.75 22.90 15.85
CA TYR A 296 -5.98 24.11 16.16
C TYR A 296 -5.02 24.43 15.01
N GLU A 297 -4.80 25.71 14.75
CA GLU A 297 -3.81 26.18 13.79
C GLU A 297 -2.39 26.13 14.38
N GLY A 298 -1.38 25.96 13.52
CA GLY A 298 0.02 26.01 13.90
C GLY A 298 0.75 24.68 13.89
N GLY A 299 0.14 23.61 13.35
CA GLY A 299 0.74 22.27 13.26
C GLY A 299 2.08 22.26 12.57
N LYS A 300 2.29 23.09 11.53
CA LYS A 300 3.60 23.22 10.88
C LYS A 300 4.67 23.70 11.85
N ALA A 301 4.41 24.79 12.58
CA ALA A 301 5.35 25.34 13.54
C ALA A 301 5.63 24.36 14.69
N MET A 302 4.60 23.61 15.10
CA MET A 302 4.73 22.58 16.12
C MET A 302 5.63 21.43 15.61
N LEU A 303 5.40 20.90 14.41
CA LEU A 303 6.24 19.85 13.82
C LEU A 303 7.70 20.30 13.67
N GLU A 304 7.94 21.53 13.25
CA GLU A 304 9.29 22.11 13.18
C GLU A 304 9.93 22.25 14.57
N ALA A 305 9.15 22.57 15.60
CA ALA A 305 9.63 22.63 16.98
C ALA A 305 9.97 21.23 17.53
N LEU A 306 9.13 20.24 17.27
CA LEU A 306 9.37 18.84 17.64
C LEU A 306 10.62 18.26 16.94
N ASP A 307 10.80 18.56 15.63
CA ASP A 307 11.98 18.13 14.86
C ASP A 307 13.26 18.75 15.44
N ARG A 308 13.24 20.06 15.73
CA ARG A 308 14.37 20.75 16.37
C ARG A 308 14.66 20.23 17.78
N GLY A 309 13.60 19.85 18.51
CA GLY A 309 13.71 19.26 19.85
C GLY A 309 14.13 17.81 19.87
N ASN A 310 14.37 17.18 18.72
CA ASN A 310 14.63 15.73 18.60
C ASN A 310 13.56 14.85 19.25
N LEU A 311 12.30 15.29 19.25
CA LEU A 311 11.17 14.60 19.85
C LEU A 311 10.64 13.48 18.96
N PHE A 312 11.51 12.51 18.60
CA PHE A 312 11.15 11.29 17.87
C PHE A 312 10.40 11.52 16.56
N LEU A 313 10.56 12.69 15.97
CA LEU A 313 9.99 13.03 14.67
C LEU A 313 11.00 12.75 13.56
N VAL A 314 10.57 12.05 12.52
CA VAL A 314 11.39 11.68 11.37
C VAL A 314 10.84 12.41 10.14
N PRO A 315 11.63 13.30 9.49
CA PRO A 315 11.19 13.91 8.25
C PRO A 315 11.17 12.88 7.12
N LEU A 316 10.11 12.91 6.30
CA LEU A 316 9.90 11.98 5.18
C LEU A 316 10.30 12.60 3.83
N ASP A 317 10.44 13.92 3.75
CA ASP A 317 10.85 14.63 2.55
C ASP A 317 11.92 15.70 2.83
N ASP A 318 12.63 16.09 1.77
CA ASP A 318 13.68 17.12 1.81
C ASP A 318 13.15 18.51 2.16
N ARG A 319 11.87 18.76 1.88
CA ARG A 319 11.21 20.04 2.09
C ARG A 319 10.59 20.14 3.48
N ARG A 320 10.74 19.08 4.30
CA ARG A 320 10.19 19.01 5.66
C ARG A 320 8.67 19.31 5.69
N ARG A 321 7.94 18.82 4.71
CA ARG A 321 6.48 18.96 4.66
C ARG A 321 5.77 17.80 5.32
N TRP A 322 6.42 16.61 5.24
CA TRP A 322 5.90 15.37 5.78
C TRP A 322 6.85 14.80 6.82
N TYR A 323 6.27 14.30 7.91
CA TYR A 323 6.95 13.66 9.02
C TYR A 323 6.23 12.38 9.43
N ARG A 324 6.90 11.57 10.24
CA ARG A 324 6.29 10.50 11.02
C ARG A 324 6.89 10.49 12.42
N TYR A 325 6.16 9.99 13.38
CA TYR A 325 6.77 9.64 14.67
C TYR A 325 7.66 8.41 14.51
N HIS A 326 8.71 8.32 15.34
CA HIS A 326 9.41 7.06 15.55
C HIS A 326 8.39 6.03 16.08
N GLN A 327 8.41 4.81 15.56
CA GLN A 327 7.30 3.86 15.76
C GLN A 327 7.05 3.57 17.24
N LEU A 328 8.12 3.30 18.04
CA LEU A 328 7.98 3.06 19.47
C LEU A 328 7.32 4.25 20.19
N PHE A 329 7.68 5.46 19.81
CA PHE A 329 7.07 6.66 20.41
C PHE A 329 5.61 6.80 19.99
N ALA A 330 5.27 6.54 18.74
CA ALA A 330 3.88 6.52 18.27
C ALA A 330 3.05 5.48 19.03
N ASP A 331 3.61 4.27 19.26
CA ASP A 331 2.92 3.20 19.98
C ASP A 331 2.64 3.60 21.44
N VAL A 332 3.62 4.23 22.11
CA VAL A 332 3.42 4.77 23.47
C VAL A 332 2.37 5.88 23.49
N LEU A 333 2.41 6.80 22.51
CA LEU A 333 1.42 7.89 22.42
C LEU A 333 0.01 7.34 22.19
N ARG A 334 -0.15 6.33 21.31
CA ARG A 334 -1.45 5.68 21.06
C ARG A 334 -1.97 4.95 22.29
N ALA A 335 -1.10 4.21 22.98
CA ALA A 335 -1.47 3.53 24.21
C ALA A 335 -1.97 4.56 25.26
N ARG A 336 -1.26 5.68 25.41
CA ARG A 336 -1.66 6.74 26.32
C ARG A 336 -2.94 7.46 25.91
N LEU A 337 -3.14 7.69 24.60
CA LEU A 337 -4.39 8.24 24.10
C LEU A 337 -5.57 7.34 24.46
N LEU A 338 -5.41 6.02 24.28
CA LEU A 338 -6.44 5.03 24.63
C LEU A 338 -6.71 4.95 26.12
N ASP A 339 -5.67 5.08 26.96
CA ASP A 339 -5.81 5.04 28.41
C ASP A 339 -6.46 6.32 28.98
N GLU A 340 -6.03 7.49 28.49
CA GLU A 340 -6.41 8.78 29.06
C GLU A 340 -7.68 9.35 28.41
N GLN A 341 -7.85 9.16 27.10
CA GLN A 341 -8.91 9.80 26.30
C GLN A 341 -9.48 8.85 25.23
N PRO A 342 -9.94 7.64 25.60
CA PRO A 342 -10.46 6.68 24.62
C PRO A 342 -11.61 7.24 23.77
N GLY A 343 -12.42 8.11 24.34
CA GLY A 343 -13.54 8.76 23.66
C GLY A 343 -13.14 9.72 22.53
N TRP A 344 -11.88 10.16 22.47
CA TRP A 344 -11.42 11.04 21.40
C TRP A 344 -11.06 10.26 20.13
N VAL A 345 -10.67 9.01 20.26
CA VAL A 345 -10.09 8.23 19.15
C VAL A 345 -11.00 8.20 17.91
N PRO A 346 -12.31 7.91 18.03
CA PRO A 346 -13.19 7.94 16.88
C PRO A 346 -13.24 9.32 16.20
N ASP A 347 -13.42 10.39 16.98
CA ASP A 347 -13.50 11.76 16.46
C ASP A 347 -12.22 12.20 15.75
N LEU A 348 -11.05 11.85 16.31
CA LEU A 348 -9.75 12.14 15.67
C LEU A 348 -9.61 11.41 14.33
N HIS A 349 -10.01 10.15 14.29
CA HIS A 349 -10.01 9.39 13.05
C HIS A 349 -11.00 9.95 12.02
N LEU A 350 -12.19 10.39 12.44
CA LEU A 350 -13.16 11.01 11.54
C LEU A 350 -12.62 12.32 10.95
N ARG A 351 -12.00 13.18 11.76
CA ARG A 351 -11.36 14.41 11.26
C ARG A 351 -10.22 14.12 10.28
N ALA A 352 -9.43 13.09 10.56
CA ALA A 352 -8.40 12.64 9.62
C ALA A 352 -9.03 12.13 8.32
N SER A 353 -10.09 11.32 8.41
CA SER A 353 -10.85 10.83 7.26
C SER A 353 -11.38 11.99 6.40
N ASP A 354 -11.99 13.00 7.03
CA ASP A 354 -12.50 14.19 6.33
C ASP A 354 -11.39 14.96 5.61
N TRP A 355 -10.26 15.13 6.28
CA TRP A 355 -9.13 15.83 5.68
C TRP A 355 -8.58 15.08 4.46
N TYR A 356 -8.39 13.76 4.57
CA TYR A 356 -7.89 12.94 3.47
C TYR A 356 -8.86 12.90 2.29
N GLU A 357 -10.16 12.83 2.53
CA GLU A 357 -11.18 12.91 1.49
C GLU A 357 -11.08 14.23 0.71
N HIS A 358 -11.02 15.37 1.42
CA HIS A 358 -10.90 16.70 0.80
C HIS A 358 -9.57 16.92 0.06
N ASN A 359 -8.53 16.18 0.45
CA ASN A 359 -7.22 16.25 -0.20
C ASN A 359 -6.98 15.15 -1.24
N GLY A 360 -8.01 14.39 -1.59
CA GLY A 360 -8.00 13.43 -2.69
C GLY A 360 -7.35 12.08 -2.36
N ASP A 361 -7.02 11.81 -1.11
CA ASP A 361 -6.49 10.52 -0.66
C ASP A 361 -7.61 9.66 -0.06
N ARG A 362 -8.44 9.10 -0.95
CA ARG A 362 -9.60 8.30 -0.56
C ARG A 362 -9.23 7.05 0.23
N SER A 363 -8.10 6.43 -0.08
CA SER A 363 -7.65 5.21 0.61
C SER A 363 -7.36 5.49 2.09
N GLU A 364 -6.65 6.58 2.39
CA GLU A 364 -6.40 7.00 3.78
C GLU A 364 -7.70 7.45 4.47
N ALA A 365 -8.60 8.13 3.74
CA ALA A 365 -9.90 8.52 4.27
C ALA A 365 -10.71 7.29 4.73
N ILE A 366 -10.78 6.26 3.90
CA ILE A 366 -11.46 4.99 4.23
C ILE A 366 -10.76 4.29 5.39
N ARG A 367 -9.42 4.23 5.41
CA ARG A 367 -8.66 3.61 6.49
C ARG A 367 -8.97 4.24 7.84
N HIS A 368 -9.05 5.57 7.88
CA HIS A 368 -9.39 6.29 9.10
C HIS A 368 -10.86 6.13 9.47
N ALA A 369 -11.78 6.08 8.54
CA ALA A 369 -13.19 5.79 8.80
C ALA A 369 -13.39 4.38 9.39
N VAL A 370 -12.65 3.37 8.88
CA VAL A 370 -12.64 2.01 9.44
C VAL A 370 -12.11 2.02 10.88
N ALA A 371 -11.03 2.76 11.14
CA ALA A 371 -10.46 2.87 12.48
C ALA A 371 -11.36 3.63 13.48
N ALA A 372 -12.26 4.46 12.97
CA ALA A 372 -13.31 5.12 13.76
C ALA A 372 -14.52 4.22 14.00
N GLU A 373 -14.56 3.03 13.38
CA GLU A 373 -15.73 2.15 13.35
C GLU A 373 -17.00 2.81 12.77
N ASP A 374 -16.83 3.88 11.98
CA ASP A 374 -17.92 4.54 11.27
C ASP A 374 -18.18 3.84 9.92
N PHE A 375 -18.89 2.73 9.99
CA PHE A 375 -19.17 1.91 8.81
C PHE A 375 -20.09 2.60 7.80
N GLU A 376 -20.95 3.54 8.23
CA GLU A 376 -21.74 4.33 7.29
C GLU A 376 -20.84 5.22 6.45
N ARG A 377 -19.90 5.91 7.07
CA ARG A 377 -18.91 6.71 6.36
C ARG A 377 -18.00 5.88 5.46
N VAL A 378 -17.55 4.72 5.93
CA VAL A 378 -16.78 3.78 5.08
C VAL A 378 -17.58 3.44 3.84
N ALA A 379 -18.87 3.12 4.01
CA ALA A 379 -19.76 2.79 2.91
C ALA A 379 -19.93 3.96 1.92
N ASP A 380 -20.12 5.19 2.43
CA ASP A 380 -20.22 6.39 1.60
C ASP A 380 -18.96 6.60 0.76
N LEU A 381 -17.79 6.54 1.39
CA LEU A 381 -16.50 6.75 0.73
C LEU A 381 -16.20 5.67 -0.31
N VAL A 382 -16.51 4.41 -0.01
CA VAL A 382 -16.32 3.29 -0.96
C VAL A 382 -17.27 3.44 -2.14
N GLU A 383 -18.55 3.82 -1.92
CA GLU A 383 -19.52 4.04 -2.98
C GLU A 383 -19.07 5.16 -3.93
N LEU A 384 -18.58 6.27 -3.39
CA LEU A 384 -18.05 7.38 -4.18
C LEU A 384 -16.70 7.07 -4.87
N ALA A 385 -15.90 6.17 -4.30
CA ALA A 385 -14.63 5.76 -4.91
C ALA A 385 -14.82 4.68 -6.00
N TRP A 386 -15.92 3.93 -5.94
CA TRP A 386 -16.19 2.77 -6.76
C TRP A 386 -16.04 3.01 -8.28
N PRO A 387 -16.62 4.07 -8.89
CA PRO A 387 -16.52 4.26 -10.34
C PRO A 387 -15.08 4.41 -10.82
N ASP A 388 -14.27 5.21 -10.10
CA ASP A 388 -12.86 5.43 -10.42
C ASP A 388 -12.03 4.15 -10.21
N MET A 389 -12.30 3.42 -9.13
CA MET A 389 -11.58 2.18 -8.80
C MET A 389 -11.91 1.04 -9.75
N ARG A 390 -13.15 0.95 -10.22
CA ARG A 390 -13.56 0.02 -11.28
C ARG A 390 -12.80 0.30 -12.58
N GLN A 391 -12.74 1.56 -13.01
CA GLN A 391 -11.96 1.96 -14.18
C GLN A 391 -10.45 1.71 -13.99
N GLY A 392 -9.97 1.85 -12.77
CA GLY A 392 -8.58 1.63 -12.38
C GLY A 392 -8.23 0.16 -12.11
N HIS A 393 -9.18 -0.79 -12.22
CA HIS A 393 -8.98 -2.22 -11.88
C HIS A 393 -8.40 -2.43 -10.46
N GLN A 394 -8.86 -1.64 -9.48
CA GLN A 394 -8.44 -1.72 -8.08
C GLN A 394 -9.39 -2.61 -7.24
N ASP A 395 -9.89 -3.67 -7.85
CA ASP A 395 -10.96 -4.51 -7.31
C ASP A 395 -10.59 -5.19 -5.99
N SER A 396 -9.32 -5.56 -5.80
CA SER A 396 -8.83 -6.17 -4.56
C SER A 396 -8.90 -5.21 -3.36
N ALA A 397 -8.61 -3.93 -3.57
CA ALA A 397 -8.73 -2.92 -2.51
C ALA A 397 -10.20 -2.68 -2.15
N VAL A 398 -11.08 -2.57 -3.16
CA VAL A 398 -12.52 -2.44 -2.96
C VAL A 398 -13.06 -3.67 -2.20
N LEU A 399 -12.66 -4.88 -2.59
CA LEU A 399 -13.08 -6.11 -1.93
C LEU A 399 -12.64 -6.14 -0.46
N ALA A 400 -11.39 -5.72 -0.18
CA ALA A 400 -10.89 -5.66 1.19
C ALA A 400 -11.72 -4.71 2.06
N TRP A 401 -12.07 -3.53 1.56
CA TRP A 401 -12.91 -2.58 2.30
C TRP A 401 -14.35 -3.07 2.48
N LEU A 402 -14.96 -3.62 1.43
CA LEU A 402 -16.32 -4.16 1.49
C LEU A 402 -16.45 -5.31 2.50
N ARG A 403 -15.39 -6.08 2.71
CA ARG A 403 -15.36 -7.15 3.72
C ARG A 403 -15.35 -6.64 5.16
N THR A 404 -15.00 -5.38 5.40
CA THR A 404 -15.07 -4.78 6.75
C THR A 404 -16.48 -4.33 7.10
N LEU A 405 -17.37 -4.19 6.11
CA LEU A 405 -18.71 -3.67 6.32
C LEU A 405 -19.68 -4.76 6.77
N PRO A 406 -20.61 -4.46 7.69
CA PRO A 406 -21.69 -5.35 8.05
C PRO A 406 -22.59 -5.68 6.83
N ASP A 407 -22.96 -6.94 6.67
CA ASP A 407 -23.81 -7.42 5.56
C ASP A 407 -25.15 -6.67 5.46
N GLU A 408 -25.75 -6.34 6.61
CA GLU A 408 -27.00 -5.58 6.68
C GLU A 408 -26.85 -4.17 6.11
N LEU A 409 -25.70 -3.53 6.35
CA LEU A 409 -25.40 -2.21 5.83
C LEU A 409 -25.23 -2.26 4.31
N VAL A 410 -24.44 -3.20 3.80
CA VAL A 410 -24.25 -3.40 2.35
C VAL A 410 -25.59 -3.70 1.69
N GLY A 411 -26.45 -4.54 2.29
CA GLY A 411 -27.77 -4.89 1.77
C GLY A 411 -28.74 -3.71 1.64
N ARG A 412 -28.55 -2.61 2.38
CA ARG A 412 -29.33 -1.36 2.26
C ARG A 412 -28.82 -0.43 1.16
N ARG A 413 -27.63 -0.69 0.62
CA ARG A 413 -26.92 0.16 -0.35
C ARG A 413 -26.80 -0.56 -1.69
N PRO A 414 -27.74 -0.36 -2.61
CA PRO A 414 -27.78 -1.09 -3.88
C PRO A 414 -26.49 -0.92 -4.71
N VAL A 415 -25.91 0.28 -4.74
CA VAL A 415 -24.66 0.54 -5.48
C VAL A 415 -23.52 -0.27 -4.88
N LEU A 416 -23.37 -0.30 -3.56
CA LEU A 416 -22.34 -1.11 -2.90
C LEU A 416 -22.55 -2.61 -3.06
N SER A 417 -23.79 -3.08 -3.03
CA SER A 417 -24.09 -4.50 -3.28
C SER A 417 -23.60 -4.93 -4.66
N VAL A 418 -23.84 -4.11 -5.69
CA VAL A 418 -23.39 -4.37 -7.05
C VAL A 418 -21.89 -4.19 -7.21
N ALA A 419 -21.27 -3.19 -6.53
CA ALA A 419 -19.84 -3.03 -6.46
C ALA A 419 -19.16 -4.26 -5.84
N TYR A 420 -19.75 -4.82 -4.79
CA TYR A 420 -19.27 -6.05 -4.16
C TYR A 420 -19.33 -7.26 -5.11
N ALA A 421 -20.45 -7.40 -5.85
CA ALA A 421 -20.57 -8.46 -6.87
C ALA A 421 -19.46 -8.35 -7.92
N TRP A 422 -19.15 -7.16 -8.39
CA TRP A 422 -18.07 -6.93 -9.32
C TRP A 422 -16.69 -7.27 -8.73
N ALA A 423 -16.40 -6.81 -7.52
CA ALA A 423 -15.12 -7.10 -6.86
C ALA A 423 -14.91 -8.61 -6.65
N LEU A 424 -15.99 -9.36 -6.33
CA LEU A 424 -15.97 -10.82 -6.26
C LEU A 424 -15.72 -11.47 -7.63
N LEU A 425 -16.39 -10.99 -8.68
CA LEU A 425 -16.19 -11.48 -10.06
C LEU A 425 -14.74 -11.30 -10.51
N SER A 426 -14.20 -10.11 -10.30
CA SER A 426 -12.81 -9.77 -10.67
C SER A 426 -11.77 -10.57 -9.89
N SER A 427 -12.10 -10.99 -8.67
CA SER A 427 -11.24 -11.83 -7.82
C SER A 427 -11.43 -13.33 -8.07
N GLY A 428 -12.37 -13.73 -8.94
CA GLY A 428 -12.69 -15.13 -9.22
C GLY A 428 -13.52 -15.84 -8.16
N GLU A 429 -14.08 -15.10 -7.19
CA GLU A 429 -14.90 -15.62 -6.09
C GLU A 429 -16.39 -15.65 -6.50
N LEU A 430 -16.81 -16.68 -7.20
CA LEU A 430 -18.13 -16.70 -7.86
C LEU A 430 -19.32 -17.04 -6.94
N GLN A 431 -19.09 -17.49 -5.70
CA GLN A 431 -20.14 -18.08 -4.85
C GLN A 431 -21.20 -17.07 -4.41
N ASP A 432 -20.79 -15.85 -4.03
CA ASP A 432 -21.70 -14.83 -3.50
C ASP A 432 -22.15 -13.78 -4.52
N VAL A 433 -21.66 -13.86 -5.75
CA VAL A 433 -21.94 -12.86 -6.79
C VAL A 433 -23.44 -12.66 -7.02
N GLU A 434 -24.19 -13.76 -7.27
CA GLU A 434 -25.63 -13.68 -7.55
C GLU A 434 -26.43 -13.15 -6.35
N ARG A 435 -26.03 -13.50 -5.13
CA ARG A 435 -26.65 -12.96 -3.91
C ARG A 435 -26.51 -11.45 -3.86
N ARG A 436 -25.29 -10.93 -4.10
CA ARG A 436 -25.02 -9.49 -4.10
C ARG A 436 -25.74 -8.73 -5.23
N LEU A 437 -25.82 -9.32 -6.42
CA LEU A 437 -26.61 -8.76 -7.52
C LEU A 437 -28.10 -8.71 -7.18
N GLY A 438 -28.63 -9.77 -6.58
CA GLY A 438 -30.01 -9.82 -6.08
C GLY A 438 -30.29 -8.82 -4.96
N ASP A 439 -29.32 -8.57 -4.09
CA ASP A 439 -29.41 -7.54 -3.05
C ASP A 439 -29.58 -6.13 -3.66
N GLY A 440 -28.83 -5.81 -4.73
CA GLY A 440 -29.01 -4.56 -5.47
C GLY A 440 -30.33 -4.47 -6.24
N GLU A 441 -30.71 -5.56 -6.92
CA GLU A 441 -31.91 -5.61 -7.77
C GLU A 441 -33.22 -5.42 -7.00
N ARG A 442 -33.30 -5.91 -5.77
CA ARG A 442 -34.47 -5.72 -4.90
C ARG A 442 -34.92 -4.26 -4.76
N TRP A 443 -33.95 -3.35 -4.77
CA TRP A 443 -34.23 -1.92 -4.61
C TRP A 443 -34.71 -1.25 -5.90
N LEU A 444 -34.36 -1.80 -7.08
CA LEU A 444 -34.85 -1.32 -8.37
C LEU A 444 -36.34 -1.64 -8.57
N THR A 445 -36.79 -2.81 -8.12
CA THR A 445 -38.20 -3.23 -8.24
C THR A 445 -39.09 -2.53 -7.22
N ALA A 446 -38.57 -2.06 -6.11
CA ALA A 446 -39.33 -1.36 -5.07
C ALA A 446 -39.73 0.07 -5.45
N THR A 447 -39.07 0.68 -6.46
CA THR A 447 -39.38 2.03 -6.96
C THR A 447 -40.54 2.06 -7.96
N ASP A 448 -40.98 0.95 -8.51
CA ASP A 448 -42.04 0.86 -9.56
C ASP A 448 -43.48 0.75 -9.01
N GLY A 449 -43.72 1.22 -7.80
CA GLY A 449 -45.07 1.56 -7.35
C GLY A 449 -45.87 0.49 -6.66
N VAL A 450 -45.89 0.55 -5.34
CA VAL A 450 -47.08 0.30 -4.50
C VAL A 450 -47.00 1.26 -3.31
N PRO A 451 -48.08 1.99 -2.93
CA PRO A 451 -48.08 2.82 -1.74
C PRO A 451 -47.95 1.94 -0.49
N ASP A 452 -46.97 2.25 0.33
CA ASP A 452 -46.70 1.58 1.61
C ASP A 452 -47.89 1.68 2.57
N GLU A 453 -48.27 0.54 3.15
CA GLU A 453 -48.96 0.56 4.43
C GLU A 453 -47.98 1.01 5.53
N PRO A 454 -48.34 2.02 6.32
CA PRO A 454 -47.48 2.48 7.41
C PRO A 454 -47.48 1.47 8.56
N GLY A 455 -46.38 0.71 8.73
CA GLY A 455 -46.30 -0.18 9.89
C GLY A 455 -45.24 -1.25 9.95
N ALA A 456 -44.58 -1.61 8.87
CA ALA A 456 -43.46 -2.56 8.91
C ALA A 456 -42.13 -1.79 8.68
N GLY A 457 -41.26 -1.80 9.66
CA GLY A 457 -39.93 -1.18 9.56
C GLY A 457 -39.09 -1.82 8.46
N ARG A 458 -39.34 -1.46 7.20
CA ARG A 458 -38.45 -1.79 6.10
C ARG A 458 -37.15 -1.00 6.28
N PRO A 459 -35.99 -1.59 6.07
CA PRO A 459 -34.73 -0.87 6.05
C PRO A 459 -34.80 0.20 4.96
N GLU A 460 -34.39 1.43 5.30
CA GLU A 460 -34.32 2.55 4.38
C GLU A 460 -33.19 2.32 3.37
N MET A 461 -33.48 2.54 2.09
CA MET A 461 -32.49 2.48 1.02
C MET A 461 -31.57 3.69 1.12
N VAL A 462 -30.25 3.48 1.05
CA VAL A 462 -29.23 4.53 1.03
C VAL A 462 -28.52 4.53 -0.32
N VAL A 463 -28.46 5.70 -0.95
CA VAL A 463 -27.77 5.93 -2.23
C VAL A 463 -27.02 7.25 -2.14
N VAL A 464 -25.70 7.21 -2.26
CA VAL A 464 -24.83 8.39 -2.28
C VAL A 464 -24.51 8.78 -3.71
N ASP A 465 -24.12 7.82 -4.55
CA ASP A 465 -23.89 8.04 -5.98
C ASP A 465 -25.16 7.76 -6.77
N ARG A 466 -25.92 8.84 -7.04
CA ARG A 466 -27.16 8.75 -7.82
C ARG A 466 -26.91 8.41 -9.29
N ARG A 467 -25.74 8.76 -9.83
CA ARG A 467 -25.39 8.44 -11.21
C ARG A 467 -25.19 6.94 -11.36
N GLU A 468 -24.33 6.34 -10.51
CA GLU A 468 -24.14 4.89 -10.52
C GLU A 468 -25.43 4.14 -10.23
N PHE A 469 -26.28 4.66 -9.34
CA PHE A 469 -27.60 4.06 -9.09
C PHE A 469 -28.49 4.06 -10.34
N SER A 470 -28.47 5.11 -11.16
CA SER A 470 -29.24 5.15 -12.42
C SER A 470 -28.78 4.13 -13.45
N LEU A 471 -27.53 3.67 -13.38
CA LEU A 471 -26.96 2.66 -14.26
C LEU A 471 -27.09 1.23 -13.70
N LEU A 472 -27.58 1.09 -12.48
CA LEU A 472 -27.48 -0.14 -11.71
C LEU A 472 -28.16 -1.34 -12.39
N ALA A 473 -29.34 -1.13 -13.00
CA ALA A 473 -30.07 -2.18 -13.72
C ALA A 473 -29.24 -2.74 -14.88
N ALA A 474 -28.59 -1.85 -15.63
CA ALA A 474 -27.73 -2.24 -16.74
C ALA A 474 -26.44 -2.92 -16.25
N LEU A 475 -25.83 -2.42 -15.15
CA LEU A 475 -24.66 -3.03 -14.52
C LEU A 475 -24.95 -4.46 -14.04
N ILE A 476 -26.07 -4.66 -13.36
CA ILE A 476 -26.50 -5.99 -12.91
C ILE A 476 -26.62 -6.94 -14.09
N ALA A 477 -27.22 -6.49 -15.20
CA ALA A 477 -27.39 -7.29 -16.41
C ALA A 477 -26.01 -7.64 -17.03
N VAL A 478 -25.07 -6.68 -17.11
CA VAL A 478 -23.70 -6.94 -17.59
C VAL A 478 -22.99 -7.96 -16.69
N TYR A 479 -23.05 -7.79 -15.36
CA TYR A 479 -22.33 -8.69 -14.45
C TYR A 479 -22.93 -10.11 -14.44
N ARG A 480 -24.25 -10.26 -14.62
CA ARG A 480 -24.89 -11.55 -14.87
C ARG A 480 -24.43 -12.16 -16.20
N ALA A 481 -24.27 -11.35 -17.24
CA ALA A 481 -23.76 -11.83 -18.52
C ALA A 481 -22.29 -12.30 -18.38
N VAL A 482 -21.45 -11.57 -17.63
CA VAL A 482 -20.08 -11.99 -17.31
C VAL A 482 -20.08 -13.31 -16.54
N LEU A 483 -20.89 -13.42 -15.50
CA LEU A 483 -21.01 -14.64 -14.70
C LEU A 483 -21.46 -15.84 -15.54
N ALA A 484 -22.44 -15.64 -16.43
CA ALA A 484 -22.91 -16.66 -17.37
C ALA A 484 -21.80 -17.06 -18.35
N GLN A 485 -21.06 -16.10 -18.87
CA GLN A 485 -19.91 -16.35 -19.77
C GLN A 485 -18.82 -17.19 -19.08
N ILE A 486 -18.47 -16.87 -17.84
CA ILE A 486 -17.50 -17.65 -17.04
C ILE A 486 -17.99 -19.09 -16.83
N ARG A 487 -19.30 -19.29 -16.64
CA ARG A 487 -19.92 -20.60 -16.48
C ARG A 487 -20.14 -21.36 -17.79
N GLY A 488 -19.84 -20.74 -18.93
CA GLY A 488 -20.07 -21.33 -20.26
C GLY A 488 -21.54 -21.39 -20.69
N ASP A 489 -22.45 -20.65 -20.01
CA ASP A 489 -23.87 -20.57 -20.37
C ASP A 489 -24.09 -19.50 -21.43
N VAL A 490 -23.93 -19.90 -22.68
CA VAL A 490 -24.07 -19.03 -23.85
C VAL A 490 -25.46 -18.40 -23.93
N ALA A 491 -26.52 -19.17 -23.64
CA ALA A 491 -27.90 -18.70 -23.74
C ALA A 491 -28.20 -17.61 -22.69
N ALA A 492 -27.75 -17.82 -21.46
CA ALA A 492 -27.86 -16.80 -20.41
C ALA A 492 -26.99 -15.55 -20.72
N THR A 493 -25.78 -15.74 -21.26
CA THR A 493 -24.92 -14.62 -21.69
C THR A 493 -25.62 -13.73 -22.71
N VAL A 494 -26.22 -14.33 -23.76
CA VAL A 494 -26.95 -13.59 -24.79
C VAL A 494 -28.14 -12.84 -24.20
N ARG A 495 -28.93 -13.50 -23.36
CA ARG A 495 -30.09 -12.89 -22.71
C ARG A 495 -29.70 -11.68 -21.87
N HIS A 496 -28.77 -11.86 -20.92
CA HIS A 496 -28.39 -10.79 -20.00
C HIS A 496 -27.63 -9.66 -20.68
N ALA A 497 -26.78 -9.95 -21.68
CA ALA A 497 -26.13 -8.90 -22.47
C ALA A 497 -27.13 -8.11 -23.33
N GLY A 498 -28.17 -8.78 -23.85
CA GLY A 498 -29.28 -8.11 -24.53
C GLY A 498 -30.10 -7.21 -23.60
N ASP A 499 -30.40 -7.69 -22.38
CA ASP A 499 -31.04 -6.87 -21.34
C ASP A 499 -30.21 -5.63 -21.00
N ALA A 500 -28.89 -5.79 -20.87
CA ALA A 500 -27.97 -4.70 -20.58
C ALA A 500 -28.02 -3.61 -21.69
N LEU A 501 -28.06 -3.99 -22.97
CA LEU A 501 -28.18 -3.04 -24.07
C LEU A 501 -29.51 -2.28 -24.08
N ASN A 502 -30.58 -2.92 -23.65
CA ASN A 502 -31.90 -2.28 -23.55
C ASN A 502 -31.97 -1.31 -22.38
N LEU A 503 -31.24 -1.58 -21.29
CA LEU A 503 -31.26 -0.78 -20.07
C LEU A 503 -30.22 0.33 -20.06
N ALA A 504 -29.09 0.16 -20.76
CA ALA A 504 -27.99 1.11 -20.77
C ALA A 504 -28.34 2.35 -21.62
N PRO A 505 -28.12 3.58 -21.10
CA PRO A 505 -28.24 4.82 -21.88
C PRO A 505 -27.38 4.79 -23.14
N GLU A 506 -27.80 5.53 -24.18
CA GLU A 506 -27.09 5.53 -25.47
C GLU A 506 -25.68 6.14 -25.40
N ASP A 507 -25.46 7.04 -24.48
CA ASP A 507 -24.19 7.76 -24.23
C ASP A 507 -23.24 7.00 -23.28
N GLU A 508 -23.66 5.91 -22.67
CA GLU A 508 -22.80 5.06 -21.80
C GLU A 508 -22.02 4.04 -22.64
N ASP A 509 -21.04 4.54 -23.39
CA ASP A 509 -20.25 3.77 -24.35
C ASP A 509 -19.50 2.56 -23.70
N LEU A 510 -19.00 2.71 -22.46
CA LEU A 510 -18.29 1.61 -21.78
C LEU A 510 -19.25 0.43 -21.49
N LEU A 511 -20.41 0.72 -20.92
CA LEU A 511 -21.38 -0.26 -20.51
C LEU A 511 -21.99 -0.99 -21.72
N ARG A 512 -22.36 -0.23 -22.75
CA ARG A 512 -22.88 -0.77 -24.02
C ARG A 512 -21.82 -1.58 -24.75
N GLY A 513 -20.59 -1.07 -24.77
CA GLY A 513 -19.43 -1.78 -25.38
C GLY A 513 -19.12 -3.11 -24.70
N ALA A 514 -19.21 -3.17 -23.38
CA ALA A 514 -19.06 -4.41 -22.63
C ALA A 514 -20.17 -5.41 -22.96
N ALA A 515 -21.43 -4.98 -23.03
CA ALA A 515 -22.54 -5.84 -23.40
C ALA A 515 -22.43 -6.36 -24.84
N GLU A 516 -22.05 -5.51 -25.81
CA GLU A 516 -21.77 -5.92 -27.20
C GLU A 516 -20.61 -6.91 -27.26
N ALA A 517 -19.54 -6.70 -26.48
CA ALA A 517 -18.40 -7.62 -26.40
C ALA A 517 -18.83 -9.01 -25.91
N LEU A 518 -19.66 -9.08 -24.86
CA LEU A 518 -20.20 -10.33 -24.33
C LEU A 518 -21.09 -11.06 -25.35
N LEU A 519 -21.90 -10.35 -26.13
CA LEU A 519 -22.67 -10.92 -27.25
C LEU A 519 -21.73 -11.47 -28.33
N GLY A 520 -20.67 -10.76 -28.63
CA GLY A 520 -19.64 -11.22 -29.57
C GLY A 520 -18.92 -12.48 -29.11
N LEU A 521 -18.57 -12.57 -27.80
CA LEU A 521 -17.99 -13.78 -27.21
C LEU A 521 -18.96 -14.96 -27.21
N ALA A 522 -20.24 -14.71 -26.94
CA ALA A 522 -21.29 -15.73 -27.02
C ALA A 522 -21.47 -16.28 -28.44
N ALA A 523 -21.44 -15.42 -29.47
CA ALA A 523 -21.45 -15.82 -30.86
C ALA A 523 -20.20 -16.64 -31.23
N TRP A 524 -19.04 -16.23 -30.75
CA TRP A 524 -17.79 -16.98 -30.94
C TRP A 524 -17.86 -18.38 -30.32
N ALA A 525 -18.32 -18.49 -29.08
CA ALA A 525 -18.53 -19.77 -28.40
C ALA A 525 -19.54 -20.67 -29.13
N SER A 526 -20.51 -20.09 -29.85
CA SER A 526 -21.49 -20.80 -30.67
C SER A 526 -20.95 -21.18 -32.06
N GLY A 527 -19.73 -20.76 -32.44
CA GLY A 527 -19.14 -21.02 -33.75
C GLY A 527 -19.57 -20.05 -34.87
N ASP A 528 -20.41 -19.03 -34.57
CA ASP A 528 -20.78 -17.98 -35.53
C ASP A 528 -19.70 -16.89 -35.55
N LEU A 529 -18.60 -17.17 -36.24
CA LEU A 529 -17.42 -16.31 -36.26
C LEU A 529 -17.66 -14.96 -36.96
N GLU A 530 -18.58 -14.90 -37.92
CA GLU A 530 -18.89 -13.66 -38.66
C GLU A 530 -19.64 -12.67 -37.74
N THR A 531 -20.69 -13.14 -37.09
CA THR A 531 -21.44 -12.37 -36.10
C THR A 531 -20.56 -11.99 -34.90
N ALA A 532 -19.73 -12.90 -34.41
CA ALA A 532 -18.77 -12.65 -33.34
C ALA A 532 -17.86 -11.46 -33.69
N HIS A 533 -17.22 -11.51 -34.84
CA HIS A 533 -16.33 -10.45 -35.28
C HIS A 533 -17.05 -9.09 -35.41
N ARG A 534 -18.21 -9.08 -36.06
CA ARG A 534 -18.96 -7.85 -36.30
C ARG A 534 -19.41 -7.16 -35.00
N ILE A 535 -20.00 -7.94 -34.09
CA ILE A 535 -20.53 -7.40 -32.84
C ILE A 535 -19.37 -7.02 -31.90
N TYR A 536 -18.36 -7.87 -31.77
CA TYR A 536 -17.23 -7.60 -30.90
C TYR A 536 -16.43 -6.36 -31.35
N ALA A 537 -16.24 -6.19 -32.66
CA ALA A 537 -15.56 -5.00 -33.20
C ALA A 537 -16.36 -3.71 -32.93
N ALA A 538 -17.70 -3.76 -32.98
CA ALA A 538 -18.54 -2.62 -32.61
C ALA A 538 -18.41 -2.28 -31.11
N GLY A 539 -18.49 -3.29 -30.24
CA GLY A 539 -18.28 -3.13 -28.80
C GLY A 539 -16.91 -2.54 -28.46
N MET A 540 -15.84 -3.07 -29.06
CA MET A 540 -14.50 -2.53 -28.90
C MET A 540 -14.41 -1.05 -29.30
N ALA A 541 -15.03 -0.65 -30.40
CA ALA A 541 -15.03 0.75 -30.84
C ALA A 541 -15.73 1.68 -29.80
N ARG A 542 -16.76 1.19 -29.09
CA ARG A 542 -17.39 1.91 -27.98
C ARG A 542 -16.47 2.02 -26.77
N VAL A 543 -15.88 0.91 -26.36
CA VAL A 543 -14.92 0.89 -25.24
C VAL A 543 -13.74 1.86 -25.51
N GLN A 544 -13.25 1.94 -26.74
CA GLN A 544 -12.22 2.91 -27.10
C GLN A 544 -12.70 4.37 -26.96
N ARG A 545 -13.95 4.66 -27.32
CA ARG A 545 -14.52 6.01 -27.15
C ARG A 545 -14.72 6.40 -25.70
N SER A 546 -15.00 5.44 -24.82
CA SER A 546 -15.13 5.71 -23.38
C SER A 546 -13.83 6.18 -22.72
N GLY A 547 -12.69 6.02 -23.39
CA GLY A 547 -11.37 6.39 -22.86
C GLY A 547 -10.78 5.37 -21.90
N SER A 548 -11.44 4.25 -21.62
CA SER A 548 -10.87 3.16 -20.79
C SER A 548 -9.79 2.42 -21.58
N LEU A 549 -8.53 2.78 -21.33
CA LEU A 549 -7.39 2.21 -22.06
C LEU A 549 -7.24 0.71 -21.75
N SER A 550 -7.36 0.32 -20.50
CA SER A 550 -7.19 -1.08 -20.08
C SER A 550 -8.22 -2.00 -20.73
N ASP A 551 -9.51 -1.59 -20.70
CA ASP A 551 -10.59 -2.35 -21.32
C ASP A 551 -10.43 -2.39 -22.84
N ALA A 552 -9.99 -1.28 -23.46
CA ALA A 552 -9.73 -1.22 -24.90
C ALA A 552 -8.61 -2.16 -25.34
N LEU A 553 -7.55 -2.29 -24.53
CA LEU A 553 -6.45 -3.21 -24.80
C LEU A 553 -6.86 -4.67 -24.61
N GLY A 554 -7.60 -4.98 -23.54
CA GLY A 554 -8.18 -6.32 -23.32
C GLY A 554 -9.13 -6.73 -24.46
N ALA A 555 -9.99 -5.80 -24.88
CA ALA A 555 -10.89 -6.02 -26.01
C ALA A 555 -10.14 -6.25 -27.35
N ALA A 556 -9.00 -5.59 -27.54
CA ALA A 556 -8.19 -5.79 -28.73
C ALA A 556 -7.62 -7.20 -28.82
N ILE A 557 -7.23 -7.80 -27.70
CA ILE A 557 -6.72 -9.18 -27.65
C ILE A 557 -7.81 -10.14 -28.12
N ALA A 558 -8.99 -10.09 -27.51
CA ALA A 558 -10.08 -10.99 -27.87
C ALA A 558 -10.56 -10.80 -29.33
N LEU A 559 -10.55 -9.54 -29.83
CA LEU A 559 -10.84 -9.29 -31.25
C LEU A 559 -9.80 -9.92 -32.18
N ALA A 560 -8.52 -9.86 -31.81
CA ALA A 560 -7.46 -10.49 -32.56
C ALA A 560 -7.61 -12.03 -32.56
N ASP A 561 -7.99 -12.63 -31.43
CA ASP A 561 -8.23 -14.08 -31.31
C ASP A 561 -9.43 -14.53 -32.18
N ILE A 562 -10.50 -13.76 -32.23
CA ILE A 562 -11.61 -13.98 -33.14
C ILE A 562 -11.12 -13.94 -34.60
N ARG A 563 -10.28 -12.97 -34.97
CA ARG A 563 -9.68 -12.86 -36.32
C ARG A 563 -8.75 -14.02 -36.64
N ILE A 564 -7.96 -14.48 -35.68
CA ILE A 564 -7.11 -15.67 -35.82
C ILE A 564 -7.98 -16.91 -36.10
N THR A 565 -9.05 -17.09 -35.31
CA THR A 565 -10.01 -18.20 -35.49
C THR A 565 -10.65 -18.19 -36.88
N GLN A 566 -10.88 -16.99 -37.45
CA GLN A 566 -11.36 -16.82 -38.83
C GLN A 566 -10.29 -17.04 -39.91
N GLY A 567 -9.02 -17.23 -39.54
CA GLY A 567 -7.89 -17.28 -40.47
C GLY A 567 -7.44 -15.90 -40.99
N ARG A 568 -7.92 -14.81 -40.42
CA ARG A 568 -7.62 -13.41 -40.78
C ARG A 568 -6.36 -12.89 -40.10
N LEU A 569 -5.25 -13.59 -40.26
CA LEU A 569 -3.99 -13.34 -39.51
C LEU A 569 -3.47 -11.92 -39.69
N ARG A 570 -3.54 -11.36 -40.94
CA ARG A 570 -3.07 -9.98 -41.19
C ARG A 570 -3.89 -8.94 -40.45
N ASP A 571 -5.18 -9.20 -40.26
CA ASP A 571 -6.06 -8.28 -39.51
C ASP A 571 -5.83 -8.39 -38.01
N ALA A 572 -5.53 -9.61 -37.52
CA ALA A 572 -5.15 -9.83 -36.13
C ALA A 572 -3.83 -9.10 -35.78
N ILE A 573 -2.80 -9.25 -36.63
CA ILE A 573 -1.52 -8.54 -36.45
C ILE A 573 -1.75 -7.02 -36.40
N ARG A 574 -2.53 -6.47 -37.34
CA ARG A 574 -2.84 -5.03 -37.32
C ARG A 574 -3.56 -4.58 -36.03
N THR A 575 -4.42 -5.42 -35.48
CA THR A 575 -5.11 -5.10 -34.22
C THR A 575 -4.13 -5.00 -33.07
N TYR A 576 -3.23 -5.96 -32.95
CA TYR A 576 -2.19 -5.95 -31.92
C TYR A 576 -1.25 -4.74 -32.08
N GLU A 577 -0.79 -4.45 -33.31
CA GLU A 577 0.07 -3.29 -33.58
C GLU A 577 -0.60 -1.96 -33.21
N GLN A 578 -1.88 -1.79 -33.54
CA GLN A 578 -2.65 -0.59 -33.19
C GLN A 578 -2.83 -0.46 -31.68
N ALA A 579 -3.10 -1.56 -30.99
CA ALA A 579 -3.25 -1.56 -29.54
C ALA A 579 -1.92 -1.27 -28.83
N LEU A 580 -0.80 -1.82 -29.32
CA LEU A 580 0.55 -1.50 -28.81
C LEU A 580 0.90 -0.03 -29.02
N GLN A 581 0.56 0.56 -30.18
CA GLN A 581 0.74 1.99 -30.42
C GLN A 581 -0.12 2.85 -29.48
N LEU A 582 -1.33 2.41 -29.16
CA LEU A 582 -2.20 3.08 -28.22
C LEU A 582 -1.60 3.06 -26.81
N SER A 583 -1.11 1.90 -26.37
CA SER A 583 -0.42 1.76 -25.08
C SER A 583 0.80 2.67 -24.99
N ALA A 584 1.66 2.69 -26.02
CA ALA A 584 2.87 3.50 -26.03
C ALA A 584 2.61 5.02 -25.96
N LYS A 585 1.51 5.51 -26.51
CA LYS A 585 1.14 6.94 -26.47
C LYS A 585 0.78 7.45 -25.09
N HIS A 586 0.35 6.60 -24.19
CA HIS A 586 -0.12 6.99 -22.86
C HIS A 586 0.96 6.85 -21.79
N GLY A 587 2.20 6.48 -22.17
CA GLY A 587 3.39 6.55 -21.30
C GLY A 587 3.41 5.57 -20.11
N GLU A 588 2.32 4.83 -19.89
CA GLU A 588 2.26 3.77 -18.90
C GLU A 588 2.15 2.42 -19.63
N PRO A 589 3.03 1.49 -19.32
CA PRO A 589 2.90 0.15 -19.85
C PRO A 589 1.70 -0.54 -19.16
N VAL A 590 0.63 -0.73 -19.87
CA VAL A 590 -0.41 -1.70 -19.51
C VAL A 590 0.13 -3.08 -19.86
N LEU A 591 0.93 -3.62 -18.98
CA LEU A 591 2.05 -4.48 -19.26
C LEU A 591 1.63 -5.89 -19.58
N ARG A 592 0.52 -6.37 -19.00
CA ARG A 592 0.02 -7.71 -19.31
C ARG A 592 -0.60 -7.77 -20.69
N ALA A 593 -1.53 -6.87 -20.99
CA ALA A 593 -2.16 -6.81 -22.31
C ALA A 593 -1.11 -6.63 -23.40
N THR A 594 -0.06 -5.88 -23.13
CA THR A 594 1.08 -5.70 -24.04
C THR A 594 1.88 -6.99 -24.25
N ALA A 595 2.14 -7.74 -23.17
CA ALA A 595 2.81 -9.03 -23.25
C ALA A 595 1.98 -10.06 -24.05
N ASP A 596 0.68 -10.15 -23.77
CA ASP A 596 -0.24 -11.03 -24.49
C ASP A 596 -0.32 -10.68 -25.98
N MET A 597 -0.26 -9.39 -26.33
CA MET A 597 -0.19 -8.92 -27.72
C MET A 597 1.11 -9.35 -28.40
N TYR A 598 2.27 -9.27 -27.73
CA TYR A 598 3.52 -9.76 -28.29
C TYR A 598 3.53 -11.27 -28.47
N VAL A 599 2.93 -12.03 -27.54
CA VAL A 599 2.73 -13.47 -27.68
C VAL A 599 1.83 -13.76 -28.88
N GLY A 600 0.71 -13.05 -29.02
CA GLY A 600 -0.20 -13.19 -30.15
C GLY A 600 0.47 -12.85 -31.50
N LEU A 601 1.29 -11.80 -31.56
CA LEU A 601 2.08 -11.45 -32.75
C LEU A 601 3.08 -12.55 -33.12
N SER A 602 3.72 -13.16 -32.13
CA SER A 602 4.66 -14.26 -32.33
C SER A 602 4.00 -15.52 -32.90
#